data_dd4431825e308fbe028554d8b6221f8b
#
_entry.id   dd4431825e308fbe028554d8b6221f8b
#
_cell.length_a   1.000
_cell.length_b   1.000
_cell.length_c   1.000
_cell.angle_alpha   90.00
_cell.angle_beta   90.00
_cell.angle_gamma   90.00
#
_symmetry.space_group_name_H-M   'P 1'
#
loop_
_entity.id
_entity.type
_entity.pdbx_description
1 polymer ?
#
loop_
_entity_poly.entity_id
_entity_poly.type
_entity_poly.pdbx_seq_one_letter_code
_entity_poly.pdbx_strand_id
1 'polypeptide(L)'
;MIDLNSQIIDAAVAYQHDPLSWAMFAYDWDNGELEGYKSPRAWQAKIMEDVKNHLSNPETRHMPLMIAVASGHGIGKSAEIGMLINWALSTCEDSKVVITSNTETQLRTKTAPEVGKWQRLSITADWFNDAVMSITAKDRLNTKTWRADFVPWSEHNTEAFAGLHNKGKRIMLVFDEASAIADKVWEVAEGALTDEDTEIIWLAFGNPTRNIGRFRECFRRYKHRWITYQIDSRTVEGTNKAQMQKWAEDYGEESDFFKIRVRGMFPAMSARQFISEADVSAGYGKHIPKSQYEFAPKIITVDPAWEGDDEFVIAMRQGLVFKILETFPKNDNDLIAAQKIARYEDEHKADAVFIDAGFGTGIKSAGQGLGREWKLVWFAGKSNDPGCFNKRAEMWKAARDWLKSGGAIPDDPMLRDELQAPELVPRVDGKIQIESKKEMKSRGVPSPNRADALVISFAYPVMKKEFISRDGGAQVRKDYDPI
;
A
#
# COMPACT_ATOMS: atom_id res chain seq x y z
N MET A 1 1.72 23.44 51.43
CA MET A 1 2.51 23.03 50.24
C MET A 1 1.54 22.23 49.37
N ILE A 2 1.23 22.75 48.20
CA ILE A 2 0.48 21.97 47.17
C ILE A 2 1.41 20.85 46.76
N ASP A 3 0.93 19.61 46.90
CA ASP A 3 1.69 18.44 46.53
C ASP A 3 1.99 18.49 44.99
N LEU A 4 3.23 18.33 44.59
CA LEU A 4 3.66 18.37 43.19
C LEU A 4 2.87 17.35 42.34
N ASN A 5 2.60 16.17 42.91
CA ASN A 5 1.75 15.16 42.26
C ASN A 5 0.32 15.66 41.99
N SER A 6 -0.28 16.43 42.91
CA SER A 6 -1.59 17.00 42.67
C SER A 6 -1.58 17.99 41.49
N GLN A 7 -0.53 18.81 41.38
CA GLN A 7 -0.40 19.76 40.25
C GLN A 7 -0.22 19.02 38.90
N ILE A 8 0.51 17.91 38.89
CA ILE A 8 0.71 17.11 37.67
C ILE A 8 -0.64 16.45 37.27
N ILE A 9 -1.37 15.94 38.21
CA ILE A 9 -2.72 15.34 37.97
C ILE A 9 -3.67 16.41 37.42
N ASP A 10 -3.71 17.59 38.05
CA ASP A 10 -4.57 18.68 37.60
C ASP A 10 -4.21 19.12 36.17
N ALA A 11 -2.94 19.18 35.84
CA ALA A 11 -2.46 19.46 34.49
C ALA A 11 -2.82 18.34 33.48
N ALA A 12 -2.71 17.06 33.87
CA ALA A 12 -3.10 15.93 33.06
C ALA A 12 -4.59 15.96 32.71
N VAL A 13 -5.44 16.33 33.66
CA VAL A 13 -6.88 16.52 33.42
C VAL A 13 -7.12 17.73 32.52
N ALA A 14 -6.46 18.86 32.78
CA ALA A 14 -6.65 20.08 32.00
C ALA A 14 -6.21 19.91 30.53
N TYR A 15 -5.16 19.12 30.27
CA TYR A 15 -4.61 18.90 28.94
C TYR A 15 -5.01 17.55 28.33
N GLN A 16 -6.08 16.94 28.83
CA GLN A 16 -6.56 15.63 28.34
C GLN A 16 -6.77 15.62 26.81
N HIS A 17 -7.27 16.71 26.25
CA HIS A 17 -7.48 16.88 24.81
C HIS A 17 -6.52 17.89 24.15
N ASP A 18 -5.43 18.25 24.83
CA ASP A 18 -4.46 19.25 24.35
C ASP A 18 -3.02 18.72 24.45
N PRO A 19 -2.57 17.91 23.46
CA PRO A 19 -1.23 17.35 23.47
C PRO A 19 -0.12 18.39 23.39
N LEU A 20 -0.36 19.55 22.73
CA LEU A 20 0.64 20.60 22.64
C LEU A 20 0.88 21.27 23.99
N SER A 21 -0.18 21.67 24.71
CA SER A 21 -0.07 22.24 26.05
C SER A 21 0.52 21.24 27.04
N TRP A 22 0.16 19.95 26.91
CA TRP A 22 0.80 18.89 27.68
C TRP A 22 2.29 18.79 27.40
N ALA A 23 2.73 18.74 26.13
CA ALA A 23 4.14 18.66 25.78
C ALA A 23 4.92 19.89 26.30
N MET A 24 4.34 21.08 26.26
CA MET A 24 4.96 22.29 26.83
C MET A 24 5.10 22.23 28.35
N PHE A 25 4.18 21.56 29.02
CA PHE A 25 4.20 21.40 30.48
C PHE A 25 5.07 20.23 30.94
N ALA A 26 5.07 19.12 30.21
CA ALA A 26 5.63 17.85 30.67
C ALA A 26 7.15 17.73 30.48
N TYR A 27 7.75 18.53 29.62
CA TYR A 27 9.17 18.48 29.28
C TYR A 27 9.92 19.73 29.71
N ASP A 28 11.16 19.56 30.17
CA ASP A 28 12.06 20.65 30.58
C ASP A 28 12.80 21.22 29.34
N TRP A 29 12.04 21.98 28.55
CA TRP A 29 12.53 22.58 27.30
C TRP A 29 13.70 23.53 27.57
N ASP A 30 14.66 23.56 26.62
CA ASP A 30 15.89 24.36 26.65
C ASP A 30 16.85 23.97 27.81
N ASN A 31 16.72 22.75 28.35
CA ASN A 31 17.55 22.24 29.40
C ASN A 31 17.95 20.77 29.17
N GLY A 32 19.13 20.36 29.68
CA GLY A 32 19.61 19.00 29.62
C GLY A 32 19.66 18.40 28.21
N GLU A 33 18.98 17.29 27.98
CA GLU A 33 18.90 16.65 26.64
C GLU A 33 18.07 17.45 25.64
N LEU A 34 17.31 18.45 26.09
CA LEU A 34 16.50 19.34 25.25
C LEU A 34 17.12 20.74 25.11
N GLU A 35 18.40 20.93 25.47
CA GLU A 35 19.12 22.18 25.29
C GLU A 35 19.04 22.64 23.82
N GLY A 36 18.69 23.90 23.59
CA GLY A 36 18.49 24.49 22.28
C GLY A 36 17.09 24.23 21.63
N TYR A 37 16.25 23.43 22.28
CA TYR A 37 14.86 23.19 21.84
C TYR A 37 13.90 23.85 22.84
N LYS A 38 13.17 24.86 22.40
CA LYS A 38 12.23 25.64 23.26
C LYS A 38 10.81 25.08 23.26
N SER A 39 10.49 24.20 22.32
CA SER A 39 9.15 23.63 22.11
C SER A 39 9.24 22.48 21.11
N PRO A 40 8.17 21.71 20.90
CA PRO A 40 8.01 20.87 19.72
C PRO A 40 8.25 21.70 18.45
N ARG A 41 8.78 21.08 17.40
CA ARG A 41 8.98 21.74 16.10
C ARG A 41 7.65 22.17 15.50
N ALA A 42 7.64 23.19 14.64
CA ALA A 42 6.42 23.78 14.10
C ALA A 42 5.47 22.73 13.45
N TRP A 43 6.00 21.76 12.72
CA TRP A 43 5.20 20.70 12.12
C TRP A 43 4.62 19.72 13.16
N GLN A 44 5.34 19.46 14.25
CA GLN A 44 4.89 18.61 15.38
C GLN A 44 3.75 19.33 16.13
N ALA A 45 3.96 20.59 16.47
CA ALA A 45 2.92 21.41 17.10
C ALA A 45 1.64 21.45 16.25
N LYS A 46 1.77 21.49 14.91
CA LYS A 46 0.60 21.49 14.01
C LYS A 46 -0.21 20.20 14.09
N ILE A 47 0.45 19.04 14.15
CA ILE A 47 -0.23 17.74 14.32
C ILE A 47 -0.90 17.69 15.71
N MET A 48 -0.23 18.15 16.76
CA MET A 48 -0.79 18.21 18.10
C MET A 48 -2.03 19.13 18.16
N GLU A 49 -2.03 20.23 17.42
CA GLU A 49 -3.20 21.11 17.27
C GLU A 49 -4.36 20.42 16.55
N ASP A 50 -4.11 19.62 15.52
CA ASP A 50 -5.16 18.86 14.83
C ASP A 50 -5.79 17.82 15.77
N VAL A 51 -4.97 17.15 16.59
CA VAL A 51 -5.46 16.23 17.63
C VAL A 51 -6.32 16.98 18.63
N LYS A 52 -5.86 18.14 19.13
CA LYS A 52 -6.61 19.01 20.03
C LYS A 52 -7.96 19.42 19.43
N ASN A 53 -7.96 19.95 18.21
CA ASN A 53 -9.17 20.42 17.55
C ASN A 53 -10.19 19.31 17.36
N HIS A 54 -9.74 18.11 17.01
CA HIS A 54 -10.60 16.93 16.86
C HIS A 54 -11.23 16.47 18.18
N LEU A 55 -10.42 16.33 19.22
CA LEU A 55 -10.88 15.80 20.52
C LEU A 55 -11.67 16.83 21.33
N SER A 56 -11.40 18.13 21.16
CA SER A 56 -12.12 19.21 21.85
C SER A 56 -13.52 19.43 21.28
N ASN A 57 -13.78 18.99 20.04
CA ASN A 57 -15.09 19.09 19.42
C ASN A 57 -15.97 17.87 19.77
N PRO A 58 -17.09 18.02 20.47
CA PRO A 58 -17.98 16.91 20.83
C PRO A 58 -18.51 16.11 19.62
N GLU A 59 -18.64 16.72 18.45
CA GLU A 59 -19.15 16.06 17.24
C GLU A 59 -18.12 15.12 16.61
N THR A 60 -16.81 15.39 16.77
CA THR A 60 -15.73 14.61 16.16
C THR A 60 -14.98 13.72 17.15
N ARG A 61 -15.03 14.01 18.44
CA ARG A 61 -14.25 13.35 19.50
C ARG A 61 -14.26 11.82 19.43
N HIS A 62 -15.41 11.23 19.16
CA HIS A 62 -15.62 9.79 19.09
C HIS A 62 -15.60 9.25 17.65
N MET A 63 -15.26 10.10 16.67
CA MET A 63 -14.96 9.67 15.31
C MET A 63 -13.47 9.34 15.21
N PRO A 64 -13.06 8.32 14.43
CA PRO A 64 -11.64 8.04 14.25
C PRO A 64 -10.88 9.23 13.63
N LEU A 65 -9.86 9.72 14.31
CA LEU A 65 -8.90 10.70 13.77
C LEU A 65 -7.77 9.95 13.09
N MET A 66 -7.56 10.19 11.81
CA MET A 66 -6.52 9.55 11.02
C MET A 66 -5.58 10.61 10.42
N ILE A 67 -4.27 10.52 10.76
CA ILE A 67 -3.25 11.46 10.29
C ILE A 67 -2.12 10.69 9.62
N ALA A 68 -1.77 11.04 8.37
CA ALA A 68 -0.67 10.46 7.63
C ALA A 68 0.38 11.52 7.30
N VAL A 69 1.65 11.22 7.61
CA VAL A 69 2.78 12.14 7.45
C VAL A 69 3.82 11.52 6.54
N ALA A 70 3.89 11.99 5.30
CA ALA A 70 4.98 11.70 4.38
C ALA A 70 6.06 12.78 4.53
N SER A 71 7.30 12.40 4.81
CA SER A 71 8.35 13.37 5.08
C SER A 71 9.72 12.92 4.58
N GLY A 72 10.64 13.85 4.44
CA GLY A 72 12.07 13.56 4.33
C GLY A 72 12.66 13.03 5.65
N HIS A 73 13.96 12.78 5.64
CA HIS A 73 14.69 12.26 6.80
C HIS A 73 15.01 13.37 7.82
N GLY A 74 15.21 12.97 9.10
CA GLY A 74 15.77 13.83 10.14
C GLY A 74 14.83 14.88 10.73
N ILE A 75 13.53 14.82 10.43
CA ILE A 75 12.56 15.80 10.91
C ILE A 75 12.07 15.58 12.36
N GLY A 76 12.46 14.46 13.01
CA GLY A 76 12.03 14.15 14.38
C GLY A 76 10.69 13.42 14.47
N LYS A 77 10.37 12.52 13.52
CA LYS A 77 9.15 11.69 13.56
C LYS A 77 9.03 10.88 14.86
N SER A 78 10.09 10.17 15.23
CA SER A 78 10.07 9.32 16.43
C SER A 78 9.95 10.13 17.72
N ALA A 79 10.45 11.37 17.74
CA ALA A 79 10.25 12.30 18.84
C ALA A 79 8.77 12.70 18.97
N GLU A 80 8.11 13.02 17.86
CA GLU A 80 6.66 13.29 17.84
C GLU A 80 5.85 12.10 18.34
N ILE A 81 6.17 10.91 17.86
CA ILE A 81 5.57 9.66 18.35
C ILE A 81 5.74 9.53 19.86
N GLY A 82 6.95 9.77 20.37
CA GLY A 82 7.24 9.70 21.81
C GLY A 82 6.43 10.70 22.65
N MET A 83 6.34 11.94 22.23
CA MET A 83 5.56 12.98 22.92
C MET A 83 4.06 12.67 22.92
N LEU A 84 3.52 12.23 21.78
CA LEU A 84 2.09 11.88 21.67
C LEU A 84 1.74 10.64 22.48
N ILE A 85 2.60 9.64 22.54
CA ILE A 85 2.40 8.45 23.38
C ILE A 85 2.44 8.84 24.85
N ASN A 86 3.42 9.65 25.30
CA ASN A 86 3.48 10.13 26.66
C ASN A 86 2.20 10.90 27.02
N TRP A 87 1.76 11.83 26.17
CA TRP A 87 0.50 12.53 26.37
C TRP A 87 -0.68 11.56 26.48
N ALA A 88 -0.81 10.61 25.55
CA ALA A 88 -1.93 9.68 25.55
C ALA A 88 -2.01 8.85 26.84
N LEU A 89 -0.86 8.37 27.31
CA LEU A 89 -0.75 7.61 28.55
C LEU A 89 -0.99 8.49 29.79
N SER A 90 -0.35 9.65 29.86
CA SER A 90 -0.36 10.49 31.07
C SER A 90 -1.69 11.20 31.33
N THR A 91 -2.49 11.46 30.27
CA THR A 91 -3.70 12.26 30.34
C THR A 91 -4.99 11.45 30.20
N CYS A 92 -4.91 10.16 30.00
CA CYS A 92 -6.09 9.28 29.94
C CYS A 92 -5.77 7.93 30.58
N GLU A 93 -6.31 7.71 31.77
CA GLU A 93 -6.20 6.44 32.50
C GLU A 93 -6.79 5.30 31.66
N ASP A 94 -6.15 4.12 31.71
CA ASP A 94 -6.50 2.94 30.90
C ASP A 94 -6.42 3.16 29.38
N SER A 95 -5.70 4.18 28.92
CA SER A 95 -5.43 4.32 27.48
C SER A 95 -4.59 3.17 26.94
N LYS A 96 -4.91 2.73 25.72
CA LYS A 96 -4.17 1.68 25.00
C LYS A 96 -3.49 2.28 23.78
N VAL A 97 -2.19 2.05 23.69
CA VAL A 97 -1.38 2.48 22.54
C VAL A 97 -0.73 1.26 21.90
N VAL A 98 -0.85 1.13 20.59
CA VAL A 98 -0.17 0.09 19.83
C VAL A 98 0.69 0.75 18.76
N ILE A 99 1.98 0.41 18.80
CA ILE A 99 2.98 0.91 17.86
C ILE A 99 3.49 -0.25 17.02
N THR A 100 3.48 -0.10 15.70
CA THR A 100 4.09 -1.05 14.78
C THR A 100 5.02 -0.37 13.81
N SER A 101 5.95 -1.14 13.25
CA SER A 101 6.89 -0.72 12.21
C SER A 101 7.15 -1.88 11.25
N ASN A 102 7.85 -1.61 10.17
CA ASN A 102 8.16 -2.57 9.11
C ASN A 102 8.84 -3.87 9.61
N THR A 103 9.72 -3.79 10.61
CA THR A 103 10.44 -4.95 11.15
C THR A 103 10.56 -4.88 12.68
N GLU A 104 10.63 -6.05 13.33
CA GLU A 104 10.89 -6.14 14.76
C GLU A 104 12.21 -5.46 15.14
N THR A 105 13.24 -5.62 14.32
CA THR A 105 14.55 -4.99 14.55
C THR A 105 14.44 -3.47 14.58
N GLN A 106 13.74 -2.84 13.62
CA GLN A 106 13.52 -1.39 13.63
C GLN A 106 12.73 -0.94 14.85
N LEU A 107 11.66 -1.65 15.18
CA LEU A 107 10.82 -1.35 16.31
C LEU A 107 11.65 -1.39 17.62
N ARG A 108 12.42 -2.45 17.82
CA ARG A 108 13.25 -2.68 19.01
C ARG A 108 14.46 -1.75 19.12
N THR A 109 15.13 -1.43 17.99
CA THR A 109 16.42 -0.71 18.02
C THR A 109 16.32 0.78 17.74
N LYS A 110 15.18 1.25 17.20
CA LYS A 110 14.99 2.66 16.83
C LYS A 110 13.75 3.27 17.49
N THR A 111 12.56 2.74 17.20
CA THR A 111 11.29 3.36 17.63
C THR A 111 11.13 3.25 19.15
N ALA A 112 11.24 2.05 19.73
CA ALA A 112 11.04 1.86 21.17
C ALA A 112 12.08 2.64 22.03
N PRO A 113 13.39 2.64 21.71
CA PRO A 113 14.35 3.44 22.47
C PRO A 113 14.09 4.95 22.43
N GLU A 114 13.64 5.48 21.28
CA GLU A 114 13.32 6.90 21.18
C GLU A 114 12.06 7.25 21.97
N VAL A 115 11.01 6.45 21.87
CA VAL A 115 9.80 6.62 22.69
C VAL A 115 10.11 6.52 24.18
N GLY A 116 10.91 5.53 24.59
CA GLY A 116 11.37 5.39 25.96
C GLY A 116 12.20 6.59 26.44
N LYS A 117 13.01 7.20 25.56
CA LYS A 117 13.71 8.46 25.86
C LYS A 117 12.71 9.56 26.22
N TRP A 118 11.70 9.80 25.39
CA TRP A 118 10.69 10.83 25.63
C TRP A 118 9.82 10.51 26.86
N GLN A 119 9.60 9.24 27.17
CA GLN A 119 8.93 8.85 28.41
C GLN A 119 9.80 9.21 29.64
N ARG A 120 11.10 8.97 29.60
CA ARG A 120 12.03 9.29 30.71
C ARG A 120 12.23 10.80 30.91
N LEU A 121 12.15 11.59 29.85
CA LEU A 121 12.28 13.05 29.91
C LEU A 121 11.03 13.74 30.46
N SER A 122 9.90 13.04 30.52
CA SER A 122 8.63 13.61 30.98
C SER A 122 8.55 13.69 32.50
N ILE A 123 7.85 14.70 32.98
CA ILE A 123 7.48 14.87 34.40
C ILE A 123 6.73 13.66 34.97
N THR A 124 6.10 12.84 34.11
CA THR A 124 5.38 11.60 34.48
C THR A 124 6.21 10.35 34.31
N ALA A 125 7.53 10.44 34.17
CA ALA A 125 8.41 9.28 34.02
C ALA A 125 8.19 8.22 35.12
N ASP A 126 7.94 8.66 36.34
CA ASP A 126 7.73 7.78 37.49
C ASP A 126 6.36 7.08 37.53
N TRP A 127 5.42 7.44 36.66
CA TRP A 127 4.12 6.77 36.58
C TRP A 127 4.15 5.45 35.82
N PHE A 128 5.17 5.24 35.00
CA PHE A 128 5.25 4.12 34.08
C PHE A 128 6.55 3.33 34.19
N ASN A 129 6.48 2.05 33.88
CA ASN A 129 7.63 1.18 33.67
C ASN A 129 7.97 1.15 32.17
N ASP A 130 9.17 1.52 31.82
CA ASP A 130 9.70 1.47 30.44
C ASP A 130 10.45 0.14 30.25
N ALA A 131 9.85 -0.79 29.52
CA ALA A 131 10.44 -2.07 29.14
C ALA A 131 10.78 -2.06 27.64
N VAL A 132 11.56 -3.02 27.18
CA VAL A 132 12.10 -3.06 25.80
C VAL A 132 11.02 -2.95 24.72
N MET A 133 9.86 -3.54 24.95
CA MET A 133 8.76 -3.58 23.96
C MET A 133 7.42 -3.15 24.55
N SER A 134 7.42 -2.48 25.69
CA SER A 134 6.18 -1.92 26.28
C SER A 134 6.46 -0.83 27.29
N ILE A 135 5.52 0.10 27.41
CA ILE A 135 5.44 1.05 28.52
C ILE A 135 4.15 0.74 29.25
N THR A 136 4.23 0.48 30.56
CA THR A 136 3.08 0.05 31.37
C THR A 136 2.95 0.88 32.62
N ALA A 137 1.71 1.15 33.06
CA ALA A 137 1.47 1.83 34.32
C ALA A 137 2.14 1.07 35.49
N LYS A 138 2.74 1.79 36.44
CA LYS A 138 3.33 1.20 37.66
C LYS A 138 2.28 0.71 38.62
N ASP A 139 1.07 1.24 38.54
CA ASP A 139 -0.06 0.73 39.32
C ASP A 139 -0.37 -0.70 38.93
N ARG A 140 -0.26 -1.61 39.88
CA ARG A 140 -0.43 -3.05 39.66
C ARG A 140 -1.82 -3.45 39.18
N LEU A 141 -2.85 -2.66 39.49
CA LEU A 141 -4.23 -2.91 39.05
C LEU A 141 -4.40 -2.64 37.56
N ASN A 142 -3.73 -1.62 37.03
CA ASN A 142 -3.92 -1.10 35.67
C ASN A 142 -2.82 -1.49 34.68
N THR A 143 -1.81 -2.27 35.09
CA THR A 143 -0.67 -2.68 34.23
C THR A 143 -1.11 -3.37 32.93
N LYS A 144 -2.26 -4.06 32.95
CA LYS A 144 -2.77 -4.81 31.78
C LYS A 144 -3.60 -3.94 30.83
N THR A 145 -4.21 -2.89 31.35
CA THR A 145 -5.19 -2.06 30.62
C THR A 145 -4.62 -0.70 30.22
N TRP A 146 -3.67 -0.17 30.99
CA TRP A 146 -3.05 1.13 30.77
C TRP A 146 -1.61 0.97 30.29
N ARG A 147 -1.42 0.97 28.98
CA ARG A 147 -0.13 0.59 28.40
C ARG A 147 0.06 1.02 26.93
N ALA A 148 1.31 1.08 26.53
CA ALA A 148 1.74 1.13 25.16
C ALA A 148 2.55 -0.13 24.80
N ASP A 149 2.21 -0.79 23.70
CA ASP A 149 2.86 -2.01 23.23
C ASP A 149 3.51 -1.80 21.86
N PHE A 150 4.77 -2.21 21.75
CA PHE A 150 5.50 -2.25 20.49
C PHE A 150 5.33 -3.63 19.87
N VAL A 151 4.43 -3.73 18.90
CA VAL A 151 4.01 -5.00 18.31
C VAL A 151 4.66 -5.19 16.95
N PRO A 152 5.64 -6.12 16.84
CA PRO A 152 6.18 -6.48 15.54
C PRO A 152 5.10 -7.18 14.72
N TRP A 153 4.98 -6.75 13.46
CA TRP A 153 4.04 -7.38 12.55
C TRP A 153 4.69 -8.57 11.81
N SER A 154 3.90 -9.63 11.59
CA SER A 154 4.20 -10.69 10.65
C SER A 154 2.90 -11.17 9.97
N GLU A 155 2.99 -11.70 8.76
CA GLU A 155 1.83 -12.27 8.05
C GLU A 155 1.13 -13.39 8.84
N HIS A 156 1.85 -13.99 9.81
CA HIS A 156 1.35 -15.05 10.67
C HIS A 156 0.79 -14.56 12.01
N ASN A 157 0.93 -13.27 12.33
CA ASN A 157 0.48 -12.69 13.61
C ASN A 157 -0.34 -11.42 13.37
N THR A 158 -1.37 -11.52 12.54
CA THR A 158 -2.32 -10.44 12.29
C THR A 158 -3.25 -10.21 13.48
N GLU A 159 -3.41 -11.20 14.37
CA GLU A 159 -4.30 -11.13 15.53
C GLU A 159 -3.84 -10.13 16.61
N ALA A 160 -2.60 -9.67 16.56
CA ALA A 160 -2.09 -8.69 17.52
C ALA A 160 -2.85 -7.33 17.47
N PHE A 161 -3.51 -7.03 16.38
CA PHE A 161 -4.39 -5.87 16.20
C PHE A 161 -5.88 -6.26 16.26
N ALA A 162 -6.19 -7.54 16.09
CA ALA A 162 -7.55 -8.04 16.24
C ALA A 162 -7.94 -8.00 17.73
N GLY A 163 -9.06 -7.35 18.03
CA GLY A 163 -9.53 -7.21 19.42
C GLY A 163 -8.92 -6.04 20.20
N LEU A 164 -8.34 -5.06 19.52
CA LEU A 164 -7.97 -3.80 20.17
C LEU A 164 -9.25 -2.99 20.47
N HIS A 165 -9.88 -3.31 21.60
CA HIS A 165 -11.07 -2.64 22.12
C HIS A 165 -10.75 -1.88 23.41
N ASN A 166 -11.34 -0.70 23.58
CA ASN A 166 -11.15 0.13 24.75
C ASN A 166 -12.32 1.11 24.99
N LYS A 167 -13.53 0.57 24.97
CA LYS A 167 -14.77 1.37 25.01
C LYS A 167 -14.76 2.41 26.13
N GLY A 168 -15.07 3.66 25.77
CA GLY A 168 -15.13 4.79 26.70
C GLY A 168 -13.77 5.35 27.13
N LYS A 169 -12.68 4.91 26.54
CA LYS A 169 -11.30 5.35 26.82
C LYS A 169 -10.61 5.81 25.54
N ARG A 170 -9.28 5.81 25.54
CA ARG A 170 -8.47 6.20 24.37
C ARG A 170 -7.74 5.01 23.76
N ILE A 171 -7.79 4.92 22.42
CA ILE A 171 -6.97 4.04 21.60
C ILE A 171 -6.09 4.90 20.72
N MET A 172 -4.78 4.61 20.69
CA MET A 172 -3.86 5.22 19.75
C MET A 172 -3.13 4.13 18.96
N LEU A 173 -3.25 4.17 17.65
CA LEU A 173 -2.50 3.33 16.70
C LEU A 173 -1.39 4.17 16.09
N VAL A 174 -0.16 3.67 16.11
CA VAL A 174 1.00 4.34 15.51
C VAL A 174 1.71 3.40 14.54
N PHE A 175 1.76 3.81 13.29
CA PHE A 175 2.50 3.15 12.24
C PHE A 175 3.77 3.95 11.96
N ASP A 176 4.91 3.47 12.42
CA ASP A 176 6.23 4.03 12.10
C ASP A 176 6.80 3.35 10.87
N GLU A 177 7.49 4.09 10.00
CA GLU A 177 7.93 3.64 8.67
C GLU A 177 6.76 3.08 7.83
N ALA A 178 5.62 3.74 7.86
CA ALA A 178 4.32 3.31 7.34
C ALA A 178 4.34 2.92 5.85
N SER A 179 5.23 3.51 5.04
CA SER A 179 5.39 3.18 3.61
C SER A 179 5.79 1.72 3.36
N ALA A 180 6.41 1.06 4.35
CA ALA A 180 6.90 -0.30 4.22
C ALA A 180 5.99 -1.34 4.89
N ILE A 181 4.94 -0.91 5.62
CA ILE A 181 3.97 -1.79 6.28
C ILE A 181 3.03 -2.38 5.22
N ALA A 182 2.88 -3.70 5.24
CA ALA A 182 2.04 -4.42 4.28
C ALA A 182 0.55 -4.07 4.44
N ASP A 183 -0.19 -4.04 3.34
CA ASP A 183 -1.59 -3.61 3.29
C ASP A 183 -2.50 -4.43 4.21
N LYS A 184 -2.19 -5.72 4.42
CA LYS A 184 -2.94 -6.59 5.34
C LYS A 184 -2.96 -6.09 6.78
N VAL A 185 -1.88 -5.45 7.25
CA VAL A 185 -1.81 -4.86 8.60
C VAL A 185 -2.79 -3.69 8.73
N TRP A 186 -2.86 -2.86 7.67
CA TRP A 186 -3.77 -1.74 7.61
C TRP A 186 -5.24 -2.20 7.65
N GLU A 187 -5.57 -3.29 6.95
CA GLU A 187 -6.91 -3.88 6.97
C GLU A 187 -7.32 -4.37 8.36
N VAL A 188 -6.43 -5.10 9.04
CA VAL A 188 -6.69 -5.60 10.39
C VAL A 188 -6.80 -4.44 11.39
N ALA A 189 -5.96 -3.41 11.26
CA ALA A 189 -6.01 -2.22 12.11
C ALA A 189 -7.33 -1.43 11.96
N GLU A 190 -8.00 -1.48 10.80
CA GLU A 190 -9.33 -0.88 10.63
C GLU A 190 -10.38 -1.50 11.59
N GLY A 191 -10.18 -2.74 12.02
CA GLY A 191 -11.03 -3.36 13.03
C GLY A 191 -11.05 -2.62 14.38
N ALA A 192 -9.94 -1.95 14.75
CA ALA A 192 -9.86 -1.16 15.97
C ALA A 192 -10.68 0.16 15.93
N LEU A 193 -11.17 0.54 14.74
CA LEU A 193 -11.95 1.78 14.55
C LEU A 193 -13.45 1.62 14.86
N THR A 194 -13.88 0.47 15.35
CA THR A 194 -15.31 0.12 15.49
C THR A 194 -15.90 0.36 16.87
N ASP A 195 -15.09 0.77 17.86
CA ASP A 195 -15.56 1.02 19.21
C ASP A 195 -16.35 2.34 19.29
N GLU A 196 -17.57 2.27 19.82
CA GLU A 196 -18.39 3.43 20.13
C GLU A 196 -17.86 4.19 21.37
N ASP A 197 -18.14 5.48 21.45
CA ASP A 197 -17.80 6.37 22.57
C ASP A 197 -16.31 6.33 22.96
N THR A 198 -15.42 6.06 21.99
CA THR A 198 -14.00 5.87 22.20
C THR A 198 -13.20 6.92 21.43
N GLU A 199 -12.19 7.51 22.07
CA GLU A 199 -11.24 8.39 21.37
C GLU A 199 -10.25 7.53 20.58
N ILE A 200 -10.37 7.52 19.25
CA ILE A 200 -9.54 6.70 18.37
C ILE A 200 -8.63 7.60 17.54
N ILE A 201 -7.32 7.42 17.69
CA ILE A 201 -6.30 8.19 16.99
C ILE A 201 -5.42 7.21 16.22
N TRP A 202 -5.33 7.36 14.90
CA TRP A 202 -4.46 6.57 14.06
C TRP A 202 -3.45 7.45 13.34
N LEU A 203 -2.18 7.28 13.68
CA LEU A 203 -1.06 8.05 13.15
C LEU A 203 -0.19 7.16 12.26
N ALA A 204 0.13 7.61 11.06
CA ALA A 204 0.99 6.92 10.13
C ALA A 204 2.14 7.83 9.67
N PHE A 205 3.36 7.53 10.12
CA PHE A 205 4.56 8.28 9.78
C PHE A 205 5.46 7.46 8.84
N GLY A 206 5.99 8.08 7.79
CA GLY A 206 6.93 7.40 6.92
C GLY A 206 7.64 8.29 5.93
N ASN A 207 8.78 7.81 5.46
CA ASN A 207 9.36 8.32 4.24
C ASN A 207 8.61 7.67 3.07
N PRO A 208 8.21 8.42 2.03
CA PRO A 208 7.38 7.91 0.94
C PRO A 208 8.20 7.09 -0.06
N THR A 209 8.71 5.92 0.37
CA THR A 209 9.63 5.08 -0.40
C THR A 209 8.95 4.29 -1.51
N ARG A 210 7.62 4.14 -1.45
CA ARG A 210 6.82 3.41 -2.45
C ARG A 210 5.70 4.31 -2.96
N ASN A 211 5.43 4.27 -4.25
CA ASN A 211 4.30 4.98 -4.85
C ASN A 211 3.01 4.14 -4.93
N ILE A 212 3.00 2.97 -4.30
CA ILE A 212 1.88 2.04 -4.15
C ILE A 212 1.71 1.65 -2.69
N GLY A 213 0.60 0.98 -2.36
CA GLY A 213 0.26 0.49 -1.02
C GLY A 213 -0.55 1.48 -0.19
N ARG A 214 -1.09 1.00 0.95
CA ARG A 214 -2.04 1.74 1.78
C ARG A 214 -1.55 3.11 2.25
N PHE A 215 -0.25 3.25 2.59
CA PHE A 215 0.31 4.55 2.96
C PHE A 215 0.21 5.58 1.83
N ARG A 216 0.50 5.17 0.58
CA ARG A 216 0.31 6.05 -0.59
C ARG A 216 -1.16 6.40 -0.77
N GLU A 217 -2.06 5.44 -0.58
CA GLU A 217 -3.49 5.63 -0.75
C GLU A 217 -4.11 6.58 0.30
N CYS A 218 -3.49 6.77 1.46
CA CYS A 218 -3.88 7.84 2.40
C CYS A 218 -3.80 9.24 1.75
N PHE A 219 -2.87 9.43 0.81
CA PHE A 219 -2.67 10.70 0.08
C PHE A 219 -3.44 10.79 -1.24
N ARG A 220 -4.12 9.70 -1.66
CA ARG A 220 -4.87 9.60 -2.92
C ARG A 220 -6.32 9.19 -2.69
N ARG A 221 -6.61 7.90 -2.80
CA ARG A 221 -7.97 7.33 -2.75
C ARG A 221 -8.66 7.61 -1.42
N TYR A 222 -7.93 7.49 -0.30
CA TYR A 222 -8.47 7.68 1.05
C TYR A 222 -8.20 9.07 1.64
N LYS A 223 -7.76 10.04 0.83
CA LYS A 223 -7.44 11.39 1.30
C LYS A 223 -8.63 12.07 2.01
N HIS A 224 -9.86 11.72 1.66
CA HIS A 224 -11.06 12.23 2.31
C HIS A 224 -11.25 11.74 3.75
N ARG A 225 -10.56 10.66 4.15
CA ARG A 225 -10.59 10.08 5.51
C ARG A 225 -9.38 10.49 6.35
N TRP A 226 -8.30 10.96 5.71
CA TRP A 226 -7.01 11.23 6.34
C TRP A 226 -6.66 12.71 6.29
N ILE A 227 -6.21 13.27 7.43
CA ILE A 227 -5.44 14.50 7.43
C ILE A 227 -4.03 14.15 6.95
N THR A 228 -3.55 14.80 5.89
CA THR A 228 -2.29 14.41 5.26
C THR A 228 -1.28 15.54 5.28
N TYR A 229 -0.05 15.21 5.67
CA TYR A 229 1.08 16.13 5.69
C TYR A 229 2.20 15.63 4.77
N GLN A 230 2.70 16.52 3.94
CA GLN A 230 3.94 16.31 3.18
C GLN A 230 4.96 17.33 3.68
N ILE A 231 6.07 16.85 4.27
CA ILE A 231 7.03 17.68 4.96
C ILE A 231 8.39 17.62 4.28
N ASP A 232 8.85 18.76 3.77
CA ASP A 232 10.19 18.93 3.24
C ASP A 232 11.16 19.16 4.41
N SER A 233 12.19 18.32 4.54
CA SER A 233 13.17 18.41 5.61
C SER A 233 13.94 19.74 5.63
N ARG A 234 14.02 20.43 4.50
CA ARG A 234 14.68 21.75 4.41
C ARG A 234 13.94 22.85 5.19
N THR A 235 12.62 22.68 5.38
CA THR A 235 11.78 23.65 6.10
C THR A 235 11.76 23.39 7.61
N VAL A 236 12.34 22.28 8.07
CA VAL A 236 12.30 21.88 9.47
C VAL A 236 13.54 22.35 10.22
N GLU A 237 13.37 22.82 11.44
CA GLU A 237 14.43 23.24 12.33
C GLU A 237 15.32 22.05 12.73
N GLY A 238 16.64 22.30 12.90
CA GLY A 238 17.59 21.29 13.37
C GLY A 238 17.94 20.20 12.35
N THR A 239 17.52 20.34 11.07
CA THR A 239 17.95 19.44 9.99
C THR A 239 19.26 19.89 9.36
N ASN A 240 20.08 18.97 8.83
CA ASN A 240 21.34 19.28 8.16
C ASN A 240 21.12 19.79 6.73
N LYS A 241 20.80 21.07 6.60
CA LYS A 241 20.52 21.72 5.30
C LYS A 241 21.71 21.71 4.36
N ALA A 242 22.93 21.79 4.89
CA ALA A 242 24.15 21.73 4.08
C ALA A 242 24.32 20.39 3.38
N GLN A 243 24.01 19.28 4.08
CA GLN A 243 24.02 17.94 3.46
C GLN A 243 22.91 17.78 2.41
N MET A 244 21.74 18.34 2.65
CA MET A 244 20.64 18.31 1.66
C MET A 244 20.98 19.12 0.41
N GLN A 245 21.70 20.22 0.54
CA GLN A 245 22.18 20.99 -0.58
C GLN A 245 23.18 20.19 -1.44
N LYS A 246 24.12 19.46 -0.81
CA LYS A 246 25.02 18.54 -1.53
C LYS A 246 24.24 17.45 -2.28
N TRP A 247 23.21 16.88 -1.65
CA TRP A 247 22.38 15.90 -2.33
C TRP A 247 21.60 16.48 -3.52
N ALA A 248 21.19 17.75 -3.44
CA ALA A 248 20.59 18.45 -4.60
C ALA A 248 21.58 18.60 -5.77
N GLU A 249 22.84 18.89 -5.47
CA GLU A 249 23.93 19.02 -6.45
C GLU A 249 24.31 17.65 -7.06
N ASP A 250 24.44 16.60 -6.20
CA ASP A 250 24.87 15.27 -6.62
C ASP A 250 23.79 14.51 -7.40
N TYR A 251 22.54 14.56 -6.97
CA TYR A 251 21.45 13.71 -7.47
C TYR A 251 20.38 14.50 -8.25
N GLY A 252 20.31 15.81 -8.08
CA GLY A 252 19.25 16.67 -8.61
C GLY A 252 17.98 16.66 -7.75
N GLU A 253 17.31 17.82 -7.62
CA GLU A 253 16.10 17.98 -6.80
C GLU A 253 14.90 17.18 -7.32
N GLU A 254 14.85 16.86 -8.61
CA GLU A 254 13.78 16.09 -9.22
C GLU A 254 14.03 14.58 -9.21
N SER A 255 15.18 14.10 -8.73
CA SER A 255 15.47 12.69 -8.55
C SER A 255 14.56 12.08 -7.47
N ASP A 256 14.21 10.79 -7.63
CA ASP A 256 13.44 10.07 -6.61
C ASP A 256 14.19 9.99 -5.28
N PHE A 257 15.54 9.93 -5.32
CA PHE A 257 16.38 10.01 -4.13
C PHE A 257 16.08 11.27 -3.32
N PHE A 258 16.10 12.44 -3.97
CA PHE A 258 15.91 13.73 -3.31
C PHE A 258 14.43 13.92 -2.89
N LYS A 259 13.49 13.54 -3.76
CA LYS A 259 12.05 13.57 -3.46
C LYS A 259 11.70 12.82 -2.19
N ILE A 260 12.18 11.59 -2.07
CA ILE A 260 11.88 10.72 -0.91
C ILE A 260 12.59 11.21 0.35
N ARG A 261 13.92 11.47 0.24
CA ARG A 261 14.77 11.69 1.42
C ARG A 261 14.73 13.11 1.96
N VAL A 262 14.38 14.08 1.12
CA VAL A 262 14.37 15.50 1.49
C VAL A 262 12.97 16.08 1.42
N ARG A 263 12.29 15.96 0.26
CA ARG A 263 11.00 16.64 0.03
C ARG A 263 9.78 15.93 0.61
N GLY A 264 9.92 14.71 1.12
CA GLY A 264 8.79 13.90 1.58
C GLY A 264 7.78 13.61 0.49
N MET A 265 8.22 13.59 -0.76
CA MET A 265 7.39 13.34 -1.94
C MET A 265 7.46 11.86 -2.35
N PHE A 266 6.33 11.31 -2.74
CA PHE A 266 6.30 9.98 -3.32
C PHE A 266 7.04 9.99 -4.66
N PRO A 267 7.82 8.93 -4.97
CA PRO A 267 8.51 8.82 -6.25
C PRO A 267 7.50 8.72 -7.39
N ALA A 268 7.90 9.18 -8.56
CA ALA A 268 7.10 9.01 -9.77
C ALA A 268 7.03 7.53 -10.18
N MET A 269 8.13 6.80 -9.93
CA MET A 269 8.24 5.34 -10.06
C MET A 269 9.07 4.79 -8.88
N SER A 270 8.79 3.57 -8.40
CA SER A 270 9.83 2.86 -7.66
C SER A 270 10.98 2.58 -8.65
N ALA A 271 12.23 2.59 -8.17
CA ALA A 271 13.41 2.37 -9.03
C ALA A 271 13.36 1.03 -9.82
N ARG A 272 12.44 0.14 -9.47
CA ARG A 272 12.22 -1.17 -10.09
C ARG A 272 10.84 -1.35 -10.73
N GLN A 273 9.94 -0.39 -10.58
CA GLN A 273 8.58 -0.48 -11.12
C GLN A 273 8.63 -0.61 -12.65
N PHE A 274 7.89 -1.57 -13.19
CA PHE A 274 7.96 -1.86 -14.63
C PHE A 274 7.03 -0.97 -15.47
N ILE A 275 5.80 -0.71 -14.99
CA ILE A 275 4.85 0.20 -15.64
C ILE A 275 4.66 1.43 -14.76
N SER A 276 4.89 2.62 -15.32
CA SER A 276 4.79 3.86 -14.55
C SER A 276 3.34 4.25 -14.23
N GLU A 277 3.16 5.00 -13.12
CA GLU A 277 1.85 5.61 -12.82
C GLU A 277 1.35 6.50 -13.95
N ALA A 278 2.24 7.23 -14.62
CA ALA A 278 1.88 8.09 -15.74
C ALA A 278 1.30 7.30 -16.92
N ASP A 279 1.92 6.15 -17.26
CA ASP A 279 1.44 5.29 -18.35
C ASP A 279 0.06 4.70 -18.03
N VAL A 280 -0.16 4.26 -16.79
CA VAL A 280 -1.45 3.70 -16.34
C VAL A 280 -2.52 4.79 -16.29
N SER A 281 -2.22 5.95 -15.70
CA SER A 281 -3.16 7.07 -15.56
C SER A 281 -3.60 7.65 -16.90
N ALA A 282 -2.74 7.62 -17.91
CA ALA A 282 -3.09 8.07 -19.27
C ALA A 282 -4.15 7.20 -19.94
N GLY A 283 -4.28 5.92 -19.55
CA GLY A 283 -5.27 4.97 -20.06
C GLY A 283 -6.48 4.75 -19.14
N TYR A 284 -6.39 5.17 -17.87
CA TYR A 284 -7.39 4.89 -16.84
C TYR A 284 -8.70 5.62 -17.07
N GLY A 285 -9.81 4.88 -17.09
CA GLY A 285 -11.14 5.43 -17.35
C GLY A 285 -11.31 6.11 -18.72
N LYS A 286 -10.34 5.95 -19.62
CA LYS A 286 -10.33 6.62 -20.91
C LYS A 286 -11.40 6.05 -21.84
N HIS A 287 -12.17 6.92 -22.47
CA HIS A 287 -13.11 6.55 -23.50
C HIS A 287 -12.48 6.67 -24.90
N ILE A 288 -12.52 5.58 -25.66
CA ILE A 288 -12.09 5.56 -27.08
C ILE A 288 -13.33 5.30 -27.95
N PRO A 289 -13.59 6.11 -28.99
CA PRO A 289 -14.66 5.87 -29.93
C PRO A 289 -14.52 4.50 -30.61
N LYS A 290 -15.67 3.80 -30.81
CA LYS A 290 -15.68 2.44 -31.36
C LYS A 290 -14.99 2.33 -32.72
N SER A 291 -15.11 3.35 -33.56
CA SER A 291 -14.46 3.43 -34.86
C SER A 291 -12.93 3.33 -34.83
N GLN A 292 -12.31 3.63 -33.71
CA GLN A 292 -10.84 3.55 -33.54
C GLN A 292 -10.33 2.17 -33.15
N TYR A 293 -11.18 1.22 -32.76
CA TYR A 293 -10.75 -0.11 -32.35
C TYR A 293 -11.58 -1.28 -32.88
N GLU A 294 -12.77 -1.05 -33.47
CA GLU A 294 -13.66 -2.14 -33.91
C GLU A 294 -13.11 -2.98 -35.06
N PHE A 295 -12.14 -2.45 -35.81
CA PHE A 295 -11.44 -3.20 -36.85
C PHE A 295 -10.47 -4.25 -36.30
N ALA A 296 -10.04 -4.12 -35.03
CA ALA A 296 -9.11 -5.05 -34.41
C ALA A 296 -9.80 -6.34 -33.95
N PRO A 297 -9.07 -7.47 -33.85
CA PRO A 297 -9.63 -8.71 -33.34
C PRO A 297 -10.04 -8.60 -31.88
N LYS A 298 -11.06 -9.36 -31.49
CA LYS A 298 -11.53 -9.51 -30.12
C LYS A 298 -10.87 -10.71 -29.48
N ILE A 299 -10.19 -10.48 -28.39
CA ILE A 299 -9.43 -11.48 -27.67
C ILE A 299 -10.01 -11.58 -26.25
N ILE A 300 -10.61 -12.71 -25.91
CA ILE A 300 -10.99 -13.03 -24.55
C ILE A 300 -9.79 -13.62 -23.83
N THR A 301 -9.60 -13.21 -22.58
CA THR A 301 -8.51 -13.67 -21.73
C THR A 301 -9.04 -14.13 -20.38
N VAL A 302 -8.41 -15.14 -19.82
CA VAL A 302 -8.82 -15.75 -18.56
C VAL A 302 -7.60 -15.95 -17.68
N ASP A 303 -7.62 -15.36 -16.47
CA ASP A 303 -6.73 -15.68 -15.37
C ASP A 303 -7.50 -16.50 -14.32
N PRO A 304 -7.35 -17.83 -14.31
CA PRO A 304 -8.08 -18.68 -13.39
C PRO A 304 -7.50 -18.62 -11.98
N ALA A 305 -8.36 -18.59 -10.96
CA ALA A 305 -7.99 -18.76 -9.57
C ALA A 305 -8.57 -20.07 -9.02
N TRP A 306 -7.73 -20.87 -8.35
CA TRP A 306 -8.11 -22.16 -7.77
C TRP A 306 -8.06 -22.15 -6.25
N GLU A 307 -7.08 -21.48 -5.65
CA GLU A 307 -6.83 -21.48 -4.20
C GLU A 307 -6.54 -20.08 -3.66
N GLY A 308 -6.83 -19.86 -2.38
CA GLY A 308 -6.53 -18.63 -1.65
C GLY A 308 -7.46 -17.47 -1.97
N ASP A 309 -6.94 -16.24 -1.81
CA ASP A 309 -7.65 -14.99 -2.00
C ASP A 309 -7.57 -14.47 -3.45
N ASP A 310 -7.03 -15.26 -4.38
CA ASP A 310 -6.91 -14.88 -5.78
C ASP A 310 -8.29 -14.87 -6.47
N GLU A 311 -8.51 -13.92 -7.37
CA GLU A 311 -9.76 -13.70 -8.09
C GLU A 311 -9.70 -14.33 -9.48
N PHE A 312 -10.76 -15.05 -9.89
CA PHE A 312 -10.93 -15.53 -11.26
C PHE A 312 -11.37 -14.37 -12.15
N VAL A 313 -10.66 -14.10 -13.24
CA VAL A 313 -10.93 -12.95 -14.11
C VAL A 313 -11.19 -13.42 -15.55
N ILE A 314 -12.32 -12.99 -16.12
CA ILE A 314 -12.61 -13.07 -17.56
C ILE A 314 -12.60 -11.64 -18.10
N ALA A 315 -11.78 -11.39 -19.12
CA ALA A 315 -11.65 -10.07 -19.71
C ALA A 315 -11.59 -10.13 -21.23
N MET A 316 -11.70 -8.98 -21.88
CA MET A 316 -11.64 -8.85 -23.34
C MET A 316 -10.80 -7.65 -23.74
N ARG A 317 -9.90 -7.84 -24.72
CA ARG A 317 -9.22 -6.74 -25.41
C ARG A 317 -9.64 -6.70 -26.88
N GLN A 318 -9.93 -5.49 -27.35
CA GLN A 318 -10.12 -5.21 -28.78
C GLN A 318 -9.32 -3.94 -29.14
N GLY A 319 -8.26 -4.11 -29.90
CA GLY A 319 -7.38 -3.00 -30.26
C GLY A 319 -6.87 -2.23 -29.05
N LEU A 320 -7.23 -0.96 -28.96
CA LEU A 320 -6.83 -0.05 -27.87
C LEU A 320 -7.76 -0.10 -26.64
N VAL A 321 -8.75 -0.98 -26.59
CA VAL A 321 -9.69 -1.02 -25.47
C VAL A 321 -9.62 -2.37 -24.76
N PHE A 322 -9.46 -2.32 -23.44
CA PHE A 322 -9.56 -3.46 -22.55
C PHE A 322 -10.76 -3.32 -21.61
N LYS A 323 -11.45 -4.43 -21.35
CA LYS A 323 -12.62 -4.50 -20.46
C LYS A 323 -12.56 -5.76 -19.62
N ILE A 324 -12.89 -5.67 -18.35
CA ILE A 324 -13.20 -6.81 -17.51
C ILE A 324 -14.66 -7.19 -17.77
N LEU A 325 -14.92 -8.44 -18.10
CA LEU A 325 -16.25 -8.94 -18.40
C LEU A 325 -16.93 -9.51 -17.15
N GLU A 326 -16.18 -10.32 -16.38
CA GLU A 326 -16.65 -10.91 -15.14
C GLU A 326 -15.48 -11.18 -14.22
N THR A 327 -15.68 -10.97 -12.91
CA THR A 327 -14.79 -11.43 -11.85
C THR A 327 -15.59 -12.23 -10.83
N PHE A 328 -15.03 -13.29 -10.29
CA PHE A 328 -15.64 -14.07 -9.23
C PHE A 328 -14.56 -14.71 -8.36
N PRO A 329 -14.89 -15.13 -7.13
CA PRO A 329 -13.97 -15.90 -6.31
C PRO A 329 -13.52 -17.17 -7.01
N LYS A 330 -12.51 -17.82 -6.47
CA LYS A 330 -11.99 -19.10 -6.99
C LYS A 330 -13.09 -20.02 -7.52
N ASN A 331 -12.76 -20.77 -8.55
CA ASN A 331 -13.66 -21.74 -9.15
C ASN A 331 -13.15 -23.16 -8.91
N ASP A 332 -14.01 -24.02 -8.37
CA ASP A 332 -13.74 -25.44 -8.12
C ASP A 332 -14.35 -26.36 -9.18
N ASN A 333 -14.96 -25.79 -10.24
CA ASN A 333 -15.60 -26.55 -11.31
C ASN A 333 -15.22 -26.01 -12.69
N ASP A 334 -14.27 -26.69 -13.33
CA ASP A 334 -13.76 -26.32 -14.65
C ASP A 334 -14.83 -26.31 -15.76
N LEU A 335 -15.86 -27.16 -15.64
CA LEU A 335 -16.94 -27.20 -16.60
C LEU A 335 -17.80 -25.92 -16.53
N ILE A 336 -18.12 -25.44 -15.33
CA ILE A 336 -18.87 -24.19 -15.14
C ILE A 336 -18.05 -23.00 -15.68
N ALA A 337 -16.74 -22.97 -15.37
CA ALA A 337 -15.85 -21.96 -15.91
C ALA A 337 -15.81 -21.98 -17.44
N ALA A 338 -15.68 -23.17 -18.03
CA ALA A 338 -15.68 -23.35 -19.48
C ALA A 338 -17.00 -22.89 -20.13
N GLN A 339 -18.16 -23.19 -19.52
CA GLN A 339 -19.46 -22.73 -20.02
C GLN A 339 -19.59 -21.21 -19.98
N LYS A 340 -19.09 -20.55 -18.91
CA LYS A 340 -19.07 -19.07 -18.83
C LYS A 340 -18.19 -18.46 -19.93
N ILE A 341 -16.99 -19.01 -20.13
CA ILE A 341 -16.07 -18.54 -21.16
C ILE A 341 -16.67 -18.72 -22.55
N ALA A 342 -17.29 -19.88 -22.83
CA ALA A 342 -17.94 -20.18 -24.10
C ALA A 342 -19.10 -19.21 -24.37
N ARG A 343 -19.89 -18.86 -23.33
CA ARG A 343 -20.95 -17.85 -23.46
C ARG A 343 -20.37 -16.49 -23.88
N TYR A 344 -19.32 -16.02 -23.21
CA TYR A 344 -18.69 -14.74 -23.58
C TYR A 344 -18.02 -14.79 -24.95
N GLU A 345 -17.42 -15.91 -25.36
CA GLU A 345 -16.89 -16.10 -26.71
C GLU A 345 -17.99 -15.91 -27.77
N ASP A 346 -19.18 -16.50 -27.56
CA ASP A 346 -20.32 -16.41 -28.46
C ASP A 346 -20.95 -15.01 -28.46
N GLU A 347 -21.24 -14.44 -27.28
CA GLU A 347 -21.84 -13.11 -27.13
C GLU A 347 -21.02 -12.02 -27.80
N HIS A 348 -19.69 -12.08 -27.62
CA HIS A 348 -18.79 -11.08 -28.19
C HIS A 348 -18.27 -11.45 -29.58
N LYS A 349 -18.56 -12.69 -30.08
CA LYS A 349 -17.98 -13.22 -31.32
C LYS A 349 -16.45 -13.09 -31.31
N ALA A 350 -15.82 -13.63 -30.27
CA ALA A 350 -14.38 -13.46 -30.06
C ALA A 350 -13.57 -14.24 -31.11
N ASP A 351 -12.47 -13.63 -31.54
CA ASP A 351 -11.58 -14.22 -32.54
C ASP A 351 -10.59 -15.20 -31.92
N ALA A 352 -10.28 -15.03 -30.62
CA ALA A 352 -9.43 -15.93 -29.86
C ALA A 352 -9.79 -15.91 -28.37
N VAL A 353 -9.49 -17.04 -27.69
CA VAL A 353 -9.57 -17.16 -26.22
C VAL A 353 -8.23 -17.67 -25.71
N PHE A 354 -7.62 -16.95 -24.78
CA PHE A 354 -6.36 -17.27 -24.13
C PHE A 354 -6.57 -17.49 -22.62
N ILE A 355 -6.02 -18.57 -22.09
CA ILE A 355 -6.20 -18.97 -20.69
C ILE A 355 -4.82 -19.17 -20.07
N ASP A 356 -4.57 -18.61 -18.87
CA ASP A 356 -3.35 -18.93 -18.12
C ASP A 356 -3.28 -20.43 -17.86
N ALA A 357 -2.15 -21.01 -18.19
CA ALA A 357 -1.93 -22.46 -18.07
C ALA A 357 -1.78 -22.93 -16.61
N GLY A 358 -1.50 -22.02 -15.67
CA GLY A 358 -1.29 -22.37 -14.26
C GLY A 358 -2.44 -23.19 -13.66
N PHE A 359 -3.68 -22.73 -13.87
CA PHE A 359 -4.90 -23.44 -13.44
C PHE A 359 -5.90 -23.64 -14.61
N GLY A 360 -5.51 -23.34 -15.83
CA GLY A 360 -6.40 -23.35 -17.00
C GLY A 360 -6.45 -24.65 -17.78
N THR A 361 -5.65 -25.67 -17.42
CA THR A 361 -5.57 -26.92 -18.19
C THR A 361 -6.87 -27.71 -18.18
N GLY A 362 -7.53 -27.82 -17.03
CA GLY A 362 -8.84 -28.46 -16.89
C GLY A 362 -9.93 -27.69 -17.61
N ILE A 363 -9.93 -26.37 -17.50
CA ILE A 363 -10.87 -25.47 -18.20
C ILE A 363 -10.74 -25.62 -19.72
N LYS A 364 -9.50 -25.68 -20.25
CA LYS A 364 -9.28 -25.98 -21.67
C LYS A 364 -9.84 -27.33 -22.07
N SER A 365 -9.60 -28.37 -21.28
CA SER A 365 -10.13 -29.73 -21.56
C SER A 365 -11.65 -29.76 -21.58
N ALA A 366 -12.32 -29.07 -20.62
CA ALA A 366 -13.76 -28.89 -20.61
C ALA A 366 -14.25 -28.12 -21.84
N GLY A 367 -13.53 -27.06 -22.25
CA GLY A 367 -13.82 -26.30 -23.46
C GLY A 367 -13.73 -27.14 -24.73
N GLN A 368 -12.74 -28.03 -24.83
CA GLN A 368 -12.65 -28.99 -25.94
C GLN A 368 -13.88 -29.89 -26.01
N GLY A 369 -14.40 -30.33 -24.87
CA GLY A 369 -15.67 -31.06 -24.79
C GLY A 369 -16.87 -30.26 -25.28
N LEU A 370 -16.80 -28.91 -25.24
CA LEU A 370 -17.79 -27.97 -25.80
C LEU A 370 -17.49 -27.58 -27.26
N GLY A 371 -16.51 -28.20 -27.92
CA GLY A 371 -16.13 -27.91 -29.29
C GLY A 371 -15.33 -26.61 -29.45
N ARG A 372 -14.62 -26.15 -28.38
CA ARG A 372 -13.84 -24.88 -28.39
C ARG A 372 -12.35 -25.13 -28.57
N GLU A 373 -11.69 -24.25 -29.32
CA GLU A 373 -10.24 -24.29 -29.58
C GLU A 373 -9.53 -23.14 -28.85
N TRP A 374 -9.45 -23.23 -27.51
CA TRP A 374 -8.79 -22.24 -26.67
C TRP A 374 -7.28 -22.54 -26.54
N LYS A 375 -6.49 -21.48 -26.36
CA LYS A 375 -5.03 -21.59 -26.21
C LYS A 375 -4.60 -21.32 -24.78
N LEU A 376 -3.75 -22.22 -24.26
CA LEU A 376 -3.06 -22.01 -23.00
C LEU A 376 -1.87 -21.07 -23.19
N VAL A 377 -1.64 -20.25 -22.18
CA VAL A 377 -0.50 -19.31 -22.11
C VAL A 377 0.36 -19.68 -20.91
N TRP A 378 1.61 -20.03 -21.18
CA TRP A 378 2.59 -20.40 -20.16
C TRP A 378 3.46 -19.18 -19.85
N PHE A 379 3.28 -18.57 -18.67
CA PHE A 379 4.06 -17.41 -18.25
C PHE A 379 5.56 -17.67 -18.15
N ALA A 380 5.94 -18.89 -17.72
CA ALA A 380 7.36 -19.33 -17.67
C ALA A 380 7.91 -19.75 -19.02
N GLY A 381 7.09 -19.79 -20.08
CA GLY A 381 7.48 -20.20 -21.42
C GLY A 381 8.57 -19.30 -22.02
N LYS A 382 9.23 -19.79 -23.07
CA LYS A 382 10.26 -19.04 -23.79
C LYS A 382 9.66 -17.80 -24.44
N SER A 383 10.37 -16.67 -24.31
CA SER A 383 10.03 -15.43 -24.99
C SER A 383 10.42 -15.49 -26.47
N ASN A 384 9.59 -14.89 -27.32
CA ASN A 384 9.93 -14.60 -28.72
C ASN A 384 10.72 -13.28 -28.84
N ASP A 385 10.67 -12.40 -27.84
CA ASP A 385 11.48 -11.18 -27.77
C ASP A 385 12.83 -11.51 -27.11
N PRO A 386 13.97 -11.40 -27.83
CA PRO A 386 15.29 -11.69 -27.29
C PRO A 386 15.68 -10.78 -26.10
N GLY A 387 15.07 -9.61 -25.98
CA GLY A 387 15.24 -8.68 -24.85
C GLY A 387 14.47 -9.07 -23.59
N CYS A 388 13.63 -10.11 -23.64
CA CYS A 388 12.85 -10.59 -22.51
C CYS A 388 13.33 -11.96 -22.04
N PHE A 389 13.31 -12.19 -20.73
CA PHE A 389 13.77 -13.45 -20.13
C PHE A 389 12.80 -14.61 -20.39
N ASN A 390 11.51 -14.37 -20.29
CA ASN A 390 10.44 -15.37 -20.45
C ASN A 390 9.18 -14.74 -21.04
N LYS A 391 8.17 -15.56 -21.29
CA LYS A 391 6.90 -15.13 -21.86
C LYS A 391 6.16 -14.11 -20.97
N ARG A 392 6.26 -14.21 -19.63
CA ARG A 392 5.73 -13.22 -18.71
C ARG A 392 6.29 -11.83 -19.02
N ALA A 393 7.61 -11.70 -19.09
CA ALA A 393 8.27 -10.43 -19.36
C ALA A 393 7.89 -9.84 -20.73
N GLU A 394 7.77 -10.68 -21.77
CA GLU A 394 7.32 -10.29 -23.11
C GLU A 394 5.90 -9.71 -23.08
N MET A 395 4.96 -10.41 -22.45
CA MET A 395 3.57 -9.98 -22.37
C MET A 395 3.41 -8.68 -21.56
N TRP A 396 4.10 -8.56 -20.44
CA TRP A 396 4.09 -7.34 -19.61
C TRP A 396 4.72 -6.15 -20.37
N LYS A 397 5.81 -6.38 -21.12
CA LYS A 397 6.41 -5.36 -22.00
C LYS A 397 5.42 -4.90 -23.07
N ALA A 398 4.74 -5.84 -23.73
CA ALA A 398 3.74 -5.52 -24.74
C ALA A 398 2.56 -4.73 -24.17
N ALA A 399 2.08 -5.07 -22.97
CA ALA A 399 1.03 -4.32 -22.27
C ALA A 399 1.47 -2.90 -21.91
N ARG A 400 2.70 -2.72 -21.40
CA ARG A 400 3.28 -1.38 -21.14
C ARG A 400 3.35 -0.53 -22.41
N ASP A 401 3.87 -1.11 -23.50
CA ASP A 401 4.04 -0.40 -24.76
C ASP A 401 2.67 -0.08 -25.40
N TRP A 402 1.65 -0.94 -25.20
CA TRP A 402 0.27 -0.70 -25.58
C TRP A 402 -0.36 0.46 -24.78
N LEU A 403 -0.16 0.55 -23.46
CA LEU A 403 -0.60 1.69 -22.64
C LEU A 403 0.02 3.00 -23.16
N LYS A 404 1.33 3.01 -23.44
CA LYS A 404 2.04 4.16 -24.03
C LYS A 404 1.49 4.56 -25.40
N SER A 405 1.01 3.60 -26.17
CA SER A 405 0.39 3.83 -27.48
C SER A 405 -1.06 4.31 -27.41
N GLY A 406 -1.55 4.59 -26.20
CA GLY A 406 -2.90 5.13 -25.99
C GLY A 406 -3.96 4.10 -25.61
N GLY A 407 -3.56 2.92 -25.15
CA GLY A 407 -4.46 1.90 -24.63
C GLY A 407 -5.35 2.43 -23.52
N ALA A 408 -6.62 1.98 -23.51
CA ALA A 408 -7.63 2.39 -22.54
C ALA A 408 -8.04 1.21 -21.65
N ILE A 409 -7.99 1.42 -20.34
CA ILE A 409 -8.42 0.48 -19.31
C ILE A 409 -9.63 1.04 -18.56
N PRO A 410 -10.49 0.18 -17.98
CA PRO A 410 -11.65 0.63 -17.22
C PRO A 410 -11.26 1.46 -15.99
N ASP A 411 -12.22 2.20 -15.44
CA ASP A 411 -12.11 2.87 -14.15
C ASP A 411 -12.19 1.83 -13.02
N ASP A 412 -11.13 1.06 -12.88
CA ASP A 412 -10.98 -0.03 -11.92
C ASP A 412 -9.72 0.19 -11.08
N PRO A 413 -9.88 0.59 -9.81
CA PRO A 413 -8.74 0.86 -8.93
C PRO A 413 -7.83 -0.35 -8.68
N MET A 414 -8.38 -1.58 -8.65
CA MET A 414 -7.57 -2.78 -8.47
C MET A 414 -6.68 -3.04 -9.69
N LEU A 415 -7.25 -2.98 -10.89
CA LEU A 415 -6.47 -3.12 -12.13
C LEU A 415 -5.36 -2.06 -12.22
N ARG A 416 -5.68 -0.80 -11.86
CA ARG A 416 -4.69 0.27 -11.82
C ARG A 416 -3.52 -0.06 -10.91
N ASP A 417 -3.81 -0.51 -9.70
CA ASP A 417 -2.79 -0.81 -8.69
C ASP A 417 -1.99 -2.08 -9.07
N GLU A 418 -2.66 -3.10 -9.59
CA GLU A 418 -2.03 -4.32 -10.09
C GLU A 418 -1.08 -4.09 -11.27
N LEU A 419 -1.40 -3.16 -12.19
CA LEU A 419 -0.51 -2.81 -13.30
C LEU A 419 0.78 -2.12 -12.84
N GLN A 420 0.74 -1.41 -11.73
CA GLN A 420 1.88 -0.70 -11.16
C GLN A 420 2.71 -1.56 -10.20
N ALA A 421 2.16 -2.68 -9.72
CA ALA A 421 2.72 -3.48 -8.64
C ALA A 421 4.00 -4.25 -9.00
N PRO A 422 4.12 -4.90 -10.19
CA PRO A 422 5.28 -5.73 -10.52
C PRO A 422 6.56 -4.93 -10.72
N GLU A 423 7.66 -5.46 -10.18
CA GLU A 423 8.99 -4.87 -10.26
C GLU A 423 9.90 -5.63 -11.23
N LEU A 424 10.89 -4.90 -11.75
CA LEU A 424 11.99 -5.45 -12.53
C LEU A 424 12.93 -6.24 -11.61
N VAL A 425 13.29 -7.44 -12.02
CA VAL A 425 14.37 -8.22 -11.41
C VAL A 425 15.66 -7.92 -12.15
N PRO A 426 16.69 -7.37 -11.47
CA PRO A 426 17.97 -7.08 -12.11
C PRO A 426 18.64 -8.36 -12.66
N ARG A 427 19.10 -8.32 -13.90
CA ARG A 427 19.79 -9.43 -14.55
C ARG A 427 21.12 -8.98 -15.15
N VAL A 428 22.12 -9.84 -15.03
CA VAL A 428 23.46 -9.58 -15.60
C VAL A 428 23.51 -9.65 -17.14
N ASP A 429 22.54 -10.37 -17.76
CA ASP A 429 22.42 -10.50 -19.21
C ASP A 429 21.61 -9.36 -19.86
N GLY A 430 21.17 -8.36 -19.08
CA GLY A 430 20.43 -7.19 -19.55
C GLY A 430 19.01 -7.46 -20.02
N LYS A 431 18.50 -8.71 -19.93
CA LYS A 431 17.13 -9.03 -20.32
C LYS A 431 16.12 -8.53 -19.30
N ILE A 432 14.97 -8.12 -19.79
CA ILE A 432 13.82 -7.77 -18.95
C ILE A 432 13.30 -9.03 -18.26
N GLN A 433 13.26 -9.00 -16.94
CA GLN A 433 12.57 -10.00 -16.13
C GLN A 433 11.65 -9.29 -15.15
N ILE A 434 10.40 -9.75 -15.08
CA ILE A 434 9.42 -9.30 -14.11
C ILE A 434 9.39 -10.29 -12.95
N GLU A 435 9.29 -9.79 -11.73
CA GLU A 435 9.17 -10.65 -10.54
C GLU A 435 8.02 -11.64 -10.66
N SER A 436 8.17 -12.79 -10.02
CA SER A 436 7.14 -13.83 -9.95
C SER A 436 6.02 -13.46 -8.97
N LYS A 437 4.83 -14.08 -9.11
CA LYS A 437 3.73 -13.96 -8.12
C LYS A 437 4.22 -14.31 -6.69
N LYS A 438 5.14 -15.29 -6.56
CA LYS A 438 5.72 -15.68 -5.27
C LYS A 438 6.58 -14.56 -4.66
N GLU A 439 7.41 -13.90 -5.46
CA GLU A 439 8.23 -12.75 -5.01
C GLU A 439 7.33 -11.56 -4.62
N MET A 440 6.28 -11.28 -5.40
CA MET A 440 5.28 -10.25 -5.05
C MET A 440 4.62 -10.55 -3.70
N LYS A 441 4.15 -11.78 -3.50
CA LYS A 441 3.55 -12.22 -2.22
C LYS A 441 4.54 -12.11 -1.05
N SER A 442 5.83 -12.43 -1.26
CA SER A 442 6.85 -12.33 -0.20
C SER A 442 7.13 -10.89 0.28
N ARG A 443 6.77 -9.87 -0.51
CA ARG A 443 6.82 -8.47 -0.11
C ARG A 443 5.44 -7.86 0.22
N GLY A 444 4.43 -8.73 0.47
CA GLY A 444 3.09 -8.34 0.89
C GLY A 444 2.24 -7.71 -0.22
N VAL A 445 2.54 -8.01 -1.49
CA VAL A 445 1.77 -7.54 -2.65
C VAL A 445 0.95 -8.70 -3.20
N PRO A 446 -0.38 -8.56 -3.36
CA PRO A 446 -1.23 -9.62 -3.89
C PRO A 446 -0.93 -9.96 -5.35
N SER A 447 -1.42 -11.09 -5.82
CA SER A 447 -1.33 -11.49 -7.22
C SER A 447 -2.04 -10.48 -8.13
N PRO A 448 -1.46 -10.10 -9.28
CA PRO A 448 -2.05 -9.11 -10.18
C PRO A 448 -3.03 -9.77 -11.17
N ASN A 449 -4.14 -10.33 -10.67
CA ASN A 449 -5.03 -11.19 -11.47
C ASN A 449 -5.70 -10.45 -12.63
N ARG A 450 -6.18 -9.22 -12.41
CA ARG A 450 -6.81 -8.38 -13.46
C ARG A 450 -5.76 -7.88 -14.47
N ALA A 451 -4.58 -7.53 -13.99
CA ALA A 451 -3.47 -7.14 -14.87
C ALA A 451 -2.92 -8.33 -15.64
N ASP A 452 -2.80 -9.52 -15.01
CA ASP A 452 -2.39 -10.74 -15.73
C ASP A 452 -3.45 -11.09 -16.81
N ALA A 453 -4.75 -10.90 -16.59
CA ALA A 453 -5.76 -11.05 -17.63
C ALA A 453 -5.55 -10.08 -18.81
N LEU A 454 -5.13 -8.81 -18.56
CA LEU A 454 -4.76 -7.90 -19.64
C LEU A 454 -3.52 -8.40 -20.39
N VAL A 455 -2.46 -8.76 -19.68
CA VAL A 455 -1.17 -9.11 -20.34
C VAL A 455 -1.26 -10.40 -21.14
N ILE A 456 -2.05 -11.38 -20.73
CA ILE A 456 -2.35 -12.61 -21.50
C ILE A 456 -2.86 -12.27 -22.91
N SER A 457 -3.56 -11.17 -23.10
CA SER A 457 -4.09 -10.75 -24.41
C SER A 457 -3.00 -10.48 -25.46
N PHE A 458 -1.73 -10.34 -25.03
CA PHE A 458 -0.57 -10.13 -25.90
C PHE A 458 0.25 -11.40 -26.13
N ALA A 459 -0.21 -12.55 -25.65
CA ALA A 459 0.58 -13.79 -25.72
C ALA A 459 0.87 -14.24 -27.15
N TYR A 460 -0.09 -14.11 -28.05
CA TYR A 460 0.02 -14.54 -29.43
C TYR A 460 -0.64 -13.52 -30.39
N PRO A 461 -0.16 -13.41 -31.65
CA PRO A 461 -0.84 -12.62 -32.67
C PRO A 461 -2.21 -13.26 -33.01
N VAL A 462 -3.20 -12.41 -33.23
CA VAL A 462 -4.59 -12.83 -33.58
C VAL A 462 -5.05 -12.10 -34.84
N MET A 463 -5.67 -12.84 -35.74
CA MET A 463 -6.38 -12.31 -36.91
C MET A 463 -7.89 -12.49 -36.69
N LYS A 464 -8.71 -11.60 -37.29
CA LYS A 464 -10.18 -11.79 -37.27
C LYS A 464 -10.58 -13.06 -37.98
N LYS A 465 -11.49 -13.82 -37.37
CA LYS A 465 -12.06 -15.06 -37.97
C LYS A 465 -12.71 -14.79 -39.34
N GLU A 466 -13.28 -13.62 -39.54
CA GLU A 466 -13.93 -13.22 -40.84
C GLU A 466 -12.94 -13.18 -42.01
N PHE A 467 -11.64 -12.94 -41.77
CA PHE A 467 -10.61 -12.98 -42.82
C PHE A 467 -10.13 -14.39 -43.13
N ILE A 468 -10.34 -15.35 -42.23
CA ILE A 468 -9.94 -16.74 -42.42
C ILE A 468 -10.97 -17.51 -43.26
N SER A 469 -12.25 -17.10 -43.26
CA SER A 469 -13.35 -17.80 -43.91
C SER A 469 -13.60 -17.39 -45.37
N ARG A 470 -12.97 -16.33 -45.87
CA ARG A 470 -13.28 -15.77 -47.26
C ARG A 470 -12.43 -16.32 -48.39
N ASP A 471 -11.29 -16.93 -48.08
CA ASP A 471 -10.46 -17.56 -49.13
C ASP A 471 -10.16 -19.02 -48.74
N GLY A 472 -10.80 -19.96 -49.37
CA GLY A 472 -10.54 -21.37 -49.27
C GLY A 472 -9.15 -21.82 -49.79
N GLY A 473 -8.13 -20.97 -49.65
CA GLY A 473 -6.77 -21.20 -50.11
C GLY A 473 -5.65 -20.69 -49.22
N ALA A 474 -5.89 -19.87 -48.22
CA ALA A 474 -4.86 -19.47 -47.28
C ALA A 474 -4.71 -20.47 -46.18
N GLN A 475 -3.97 -21.56 -46.38
CA GLN A 475 -3.40 -22.34 -45.29
C GLN A 475 -2.49 -21.42 -44.48
N VAL A 476 -3.00 -20.84 -43.39
CA VAL A 476 -2.14 -20.34 -42.30
C VAL A 476 -1.33 -21.55 -41.87
N ARG A 477 0.01 -21.51 -42.08
CA ARG A 477 0.92 -22.56 -41.64
C ARG A 477 0.60 -22.91 -40.20
N LYS A 478 0.11 -24.15 -39.98
CA LYS A 478 -0.10 -24.76 -38.69
C LYS A 478 1.23 -25.02 -37.94
N ASP A 479 2.35 -24.65 -38.55
CA ASP A 479 3.71 -24.98 -38.13
C ASP A 479 4.39 -23.81 -37.41
N TYR A 480 3.70 -23.08 -36.56
CA TYR A 480 4.36 -22.29 -35.52
C TYR A 480 4.16 -23.01 -34.19
N ASP A 481 4.77 -24.18 -34.10
CA ASP A 481 5.15 -24.81 -32.85
C ASP A 481 6.61 -24.43 -32.61
N PRO A 482 6.95 -23.49 -31.73
CA PRO A 482 8.32 -23.25 -31.39
C PRO A 482 8.79 -24.39 -30.49
N ILE A 483 9.58 -25.30 -31.05
CA ILE A 483 10.42 -26.26 -30.31
C ILE A 483 11.32 -25.52 -29.33
#